data_4287f76629d5bca48dfed10beab889e1
#
_entry.id   4287f76629d5bca48dfed10beab889e1
#
_cell.length_a   1.000
_cell.length_b   1.000
_cell.length_c   1.000
_cell.angle_alpha   90.00
_cell.angle_beta   90.00
_cell.angle_gamma   90.00
#
_symmetry.space_group_name_H-M   'P 1'
#
loop_
_entity.id
_entity.type
_entity.pdbx_description
1 polymer ?
#
loop_
_entity_poly.entity_id
_entity_poly.type
_entity_poly.pdbx_seq_one_letter_code
_entity_poly.pdbx_strand_id
1 'polypeptide(L)'
;MKGTSSSNNSVVFLSSPVDSFNFRSSFIEDTPCDLYVVVAPNLIKELETYLNKGYKIDCFIPYEVKEKVVNNVTGIIKGKNPFLPPLVLTAHFDHMGKGLSGEIYRGALDNASGASFLLELSSFLASLPQPSRDIIIVSLNAEEFGLLGSKNFAKENKDLLKNATVINFDMIGSDKDIPLTFMAGEDTCFHSDLLDRLCEICNEKNITNIIENKDSSDHASFIKEGFDAITINDGDVTRIHTPEDKIEYISPTAIDRSFSVVWSEIFDSAYSSSGLFLLDSKVLILLILSALICLILKLRS
;
A
#
# COMPACT_ATOMS: atom_id res chain seq x y z
N MET A 1 13.93 29.61 6.12
CA MET A 1 13.93 30.67 7.16
C MET A 1 13.85 29.99 8.52
N LYS A 2 14.79 30.22 9.45
CA LYS A 2 14.76 29.63 10.80
C LYS A 2 14.21 30.64 11.79
N GLY A 3 13.11 30.34 12.45
CA GLY A 3 12.61 31.10 13.57
C GLY A 3 12.94 30.37 14.89
N THR A 4 13.33 31.09 15.92
CA THR A 4 13.50 30.52 17.25
C THR A 4 12.30 30.87 18.10
N SER A 5 11.63 29.87 18.68
CA SER A 5 10.59 30.10 19.70
C SER A 5 11.25 30.35 21.06
N SER A 6 10.50 30.92 22.00
CA SER A 6 10.93 31.15 23.38
C SER A 6 11.19 29.86 24.19
N SER A 7 11.01 28.68 23.55
CA SER A 7 11.16 27.34 24.13
C SER A 7 12.30 26.53 23.50
N ASN A 8 13.35 27.10 22.99
CA ASN A 8 14.44 26.42 22.28
C ASN A 8 14.02 25.57 21.06
N ASN A 9 12.77 25.60 20.65
CA ASN A 9 12.30 24.83 19.51
C ASN A 9 12.55 25.61 18.22
N SER A 10 12.93 24.92 17.16
CA SER A 10 13.17 25.52 15.85
C SER A 10 11.99 25.26 14.92
N VAL A 11 11.49 26.33 14.30
CA VAL A 11 10.42 26.25 13.27
C VAL A 11 11.00 26.68 11.94
N VAL A 12 10.78 25.87 10.91
CA VAL A 12 11.21 26.17 9.55
C VAL A 12 9.98 26.39 8.67
N PHE A 13 9.86 27.57 8.08
CA PHE A 13 8.87 27.85 7.07
C PHE A 13 9.41 27.44 5.69
N LEU A 14 8.66 26.61 5.00
CA LEU A 14 8.95 26.16 3.65
C LEU A 14 7.96 26.79 2.67
N SER A 15 8.45 27.19 1.50
CA SER A 15 7.56 27.61 0.42
C SER A 15 6.93 26.39 -0.24
N SER A 16 5.61 26.36 -0.36
CA SER A 16 4.95 25.43 -1.26
C SER A 16 5.43 25.64 -2.71
N PRO A 17 5.60 24.61 -3.50
CA PRO A 17 5.90 24.76 -4.93
C PRO A 17 4.72 25.32 -5.74
N VAL A 18 3.52 25.25 -5.19
CA VAL A 18 2.26 25.72 -5.80
C VAL A 18 1.41 26.49 -4.78
N ASP A 19 0.51 27.35 -5.25
CA ASP A 19 -0.43 28.10 -4.39
C ASP A 19 -1.56 27.23 -3.80
N SER A 20 -1.30 25.94 -3.60
CA SER A 20 -2.23 25.03 -2.94
C SER A 20 -1.63 24.51 -1.64
N PHE A 21 -2.47 24.37 -0.62
CA PHE A 21 -2.09 23.75 0.63
C PHE A 21 -2.28 22.24 0.50
N ASN A 22 -1.18 21.51 0.30
CA ASN A 22 -1.16 20.08 0.56
C ASN A 22 -0.66 19.90 2.00
N PHE A 23 -1.51 19.38 2.85
CA PHE A 23 -1.10 18.99 4.18
C PHE A 23 -0.39 17.64 4.04
N ARG A 24 0.91 17.63 4.31
CA ARG A 24 1.66 16.39 4.51
C ARG A 24 2.06 16.35 5.98
N SER A 25 1.49 15.43 6.74
CA SER A 25 2.07 15.04 8.01
C SER A 25 2.96 13.84 7.77
N SER A 26 4.22 14.05 7.53
CA SER A 26 5.21 12.99 7.69
C SER A 26 6.12 13.39 8.84
N PHE A 27 6.26 12.51 9.83
CA PHE A 27 7.34 12.61 10.79
C PHE A 27 8.59 12.10 10.08
N ILE A 28 9.45 13.04 9.70
CA ILE A 28 10.77 12.69 9.21
C ILE A 28 11.64 12.53 10.46
N GLU A 29 12.07 11.32 10.76
CA GLU A 29 13.12 11.05 11.73
C GLU A 29 14.38 11.83 11.29
N ASP A 30 15.14 12.40 12.22
CA ASP A 30 16.38 13.13 11.99
C ASP A 30 16.23 14.52 11.31
N THR A 31 15.21 15.25 11.60
CA THR A 31 15.13 16.64 11.15
C THR A 31 15.91 17.56 12.08
N PRO A 32 16.61 18.58 11.54
CA PRO A 32 17.33 19.55 12.34
C PRO A 32 16.40 20.60 13.00
N CYS A 33 15.10 20.42 12.93
CA CYS A 33 14.12 21.34 13.52
C CYS A 33 12.87 20.57 14.00
N ASP A 34 12.18 21.17 14.96
CA ASP A 34 11.03 20.54 15.62
C ASP A 34 9.75 20.63 14.82
N LEU A 35 9.69 21.54 13.86
CA LEU A 35 8.49 21.78 13.06
C LEU A 35 8.79 22.41 11.71
N TYR A 36 8.18 21.84 10.67
CA TYR A 36 8.10 22.42 9.34
C TYR A 36 6.71 22.98 9.09
N VAL A 37 6.64 24.20 8.62
CA VAL A 37 5.38 24.84 8.22
C VAL A 37 5.45 25.17 6.75
N VAL A 38 4.65 24.48 5.95
CA VAL A 38 4.54 24.77 4.52
C VAL A 38 3.54 25.91 4.34
N VAL A 39 3.96 26.97 3.64
CA VAL A 39 3.16 28.16 3.39
C VAL A 39 3.16 28.52 1.91
N ALA A 40 2.17 29.31 1.49
CA ALA A 40 2.10 29.78 0.11
C ALA A 40 3.35 30.63 -0.25
N PRO A 41 3.81 30.59 -1.53
CA PRO A 41 5.05 31.28 -1.95
C PRO A 41 5.03 32.79 -1.72
N ASN A 42 3.89 33.44 -1.87
CA ASN A 42 3.72 34.87 -1.59
C ASN A 42 3.91 35.19 -0.11
N LEU A 43 3.44 34.33 0.80
CA LEU A 43 3.58 34.52 2.24
C LEU A 43 5.05 34.44 2.70
N ILE A 44 5.86 33.56 2.12
CA ILE A 44 7.29 33.50 2.44
C ILE A 44 7.97 34.86 2.15
N LYS A 45 7.69 35.45 0.99
CA LYS A 45 8.27 36.76 0.60
C LYS A 45 7.80 37.87 1.53
N GLU A 46 6.54 37.84 1.96
CA GLU A 46 5.99 38.78 2.90
C GLU A 46 6.65 38.66 4.27
N LEU A 47 6.76 37.44 4.81
CA LEU A 47 7.45 37.13 6.07
C LEU A 47 8.91 37.61 6.05
N GLU A 48 9.66 37.36 4.97
CA GLU A 48 11.03 37.86 4.78
C GLU A 48 11.09 39.38 4.81
N THR A 49 10.14 40.03 4.14
CA THR A 49 10.07 41.48 4.11
C THR A 49 9.87 42.09 5.52
N TYR A 50 8.99 41.49 6.33
CA TYR A 50 8.76 41.97 7.71
C TYR A 50 9.97 41.69 8.62
N LEU A 51 10.56 40.51 8.52
CA LEU A 51 11.76 40.15 9.29
C LEU A 51 12.93 41.12 8.99
N ASN A 52 13.15 41.45 7.71
CA ASN A 52 14.19 42.39 7.29
C ASN A 52 13.93 43.83 7.80
N LYS A 53 12.67 44.17 8.11
CA LYS A 53 12.28 45.43 8.76
C LYS A 53 12.37 45.39 10.28
N GLY A 54 12.82 44.26 10.86
CA GLY A 54 12.97 44.09 12.31
C GLY A 54 11.70 43.68 13.05
N TYR A 55 10.63 43.30 12.36
CA TYR A 55 9.44 42.75 12.99
C TYR A 55 9.69 41.33 13.53
N LYS A 56 8.97 40.97 14.57
CA LYS A 56 8.88 39.60 15.08
C LYS A 56 7.66 38.92 14.48
N ILE A 57 7.76 37.61 14.30
CA ILE A 57 6.66 36.78 13.84
C ILE A 57 6.21 35.92 15.01
N ASP A 58 4.95 36.05 15.40
CA ASP A 58 4.28 35.15 16.33
C ASP A 58 3.45 34.16 15.51
N CYS A 59 3.74 32.88 15.70
CA CYS A 59 3.06 31.79 14.99
C CYS A 59 2.32 30.93 16.02
N PHE A 60 1.01 30.82 15.85
CA PHE A 60 0.18 29.90 16.63
C PHE A 60 -0.25 28.74 15.76
N ILE A 61 0.14 27.55 16.12
CA ILE A 61 -0.21 26.32 15.42
C ILE A 61 -1.03 25.46 16.38
N PRO A 62 -2.33 25.27 16.12
CA PRO A 62 -3.26 24.63 17.06
C PRO A 62 -3.17 23.10 16.97
N TYR A 63 -2.00 22.54 17.18
CA TYR A 63 -1.83 21.11 17.32
C TYR A 63 -0.91 20.73 18.48
N GLU A 64 -1.03 19.54 18.97
CA GLU A 64 -0.25 18.99 20.06
C GLU A 64 0.33 17.64 19.62
N VAL A 65 1.64 17.48 19.80
CA VAL A 65 2.30 16.18 19.60
C VAL A 65 2.09 15.34 20.86
N LYS A 66 1.51 14.16 20.68
CA LYS A 66 1.27 13.20 21.76
C LYS A 66 1.84 11.84 21.37
N GLU A 67 2.50 11.22 22.31
CA GLU A 67 2.87 9.81 22.16
C GLU A 67 1.59 8.96 22.13
N LYS A 68 1.49 8.11 21.13
CA LYS A 68 0.42 7.15 20.96
C LYS A 68 0.98 5.80 20.55
N VAL A 69 0.44 4.77 21.13
CA VAL A 69 0.68 3.40 20.66
C VAL A 69 -0.38 3.06 19.63
N VAL A 70 0.06 2.66 18.45
CA VAL A 70 -0.79 2.16 17.38
C VAL A 70 -0.41 0.71 17.10
N ASN A 71 -1.33 -0.06 16.53
CA ASN A 71 -1.10 -1.48 16.27
C ASN A 71 -1.40 -1.79 14.80
N ASN A 72 -0.62 -2.69 14.23
CA ASN A 72 -0.97 -3.40 13.02
C ASN A 72 -1.97 -4.52 13.36
N VAL A 73 -2.77 -4.92 12.38
CA VAL A 73 -3.69 -6.06 12.51
C VAL A 73 -3.23 -7.18 11.60
N THR A 74 -3.01 -8.36 12.16
CA THR A 74 -2.46 -9.50 11.41
C THR A 74 -3.39 -10.70 11.46
N GLY A 75 -3.63 -11.30 10.28
CA GLY A 75 -4.31 -12.56 10.10
C GLY A 75 -3.42 -13.57 9.35
N ILE A 76 -3.63 -14.86 9.57
CA ILE A 76 -2.87 -15.92 8.90
C ILE A 76 -3.82 -16.99 8.37
N ILE A 77 -3.76 -17.23 7.06
CA ILE A 77 -4.37 -18.41 6.43
C ILE A 77 -3.27 -19.46 6.37
N LYS A 78 -3.43 -20.52 7.18
CA LYS A 78 -2.42 -21.57 7.31
C LYS A 78 -2.31 -22.42 6.06
N GLY A 79 -1.07 -22.57 5.56
CA GLY A 79 -0.72 -23.44 4.46
C GLY A 79 -0.57 -24.89 4.87
N LYS A 80 -0.55 -25.79 3.87
CA LYS A 80 -0.30 -27.23 4.07
C LYS A 80 1.15 -27.52 4.44
N ASN A 81 2.09 -26.71 3.93
CA ASN A 81 3.52 -26.88 4.16
C ASN A 81 4.10 -25.66 4.89
N PRO A 82 4.32 -25.76 6.21
CA PRO A 82 4.86 -24.65 7.00
C PRO A 82 6.35 -24.34 6.72
N PHE A 83 7.01 -25.16 5.91
CA PHE A 83 8.42 -24.93 5.52
C PHE A 83 8.57 -24.09 4.24
N LEU A 84 7.47 -23.87 3.51
CA LEU A 84 7.51 -22.95 2.37
C LEU A 84 7.54 -21.51 2.87
N PRO A 85 8.31 -20.62 2.21
CA PRO A 85 8.29 -19.20 2.51
C PRO A 85 6.86 -18.64 2.44
N PRO A 86 6.41 -17.83 3.40
CA PRO A 86 5.06 -17.29 3.37
C PRO A 86 4.89 -16.24 2.26
N LEU A 87 3.64 -16.09 1.79
CA LEU A 87 3.22 -14.93 1.03
C LEU A 87 2.61 -13.91 1.99
N VAL A 88 3.04 -12.67 1.92
CA VAL A 88 2.57 -11.59 2.79
C VAL A 88 1.81 -10.58 1.94
N LEU A 89 0.60 -10.24 2.37
CA LEU A 89 -0.25 -9.25 1.71
C LEU A 89 -0.49 -8.11 2.68
N THR A 90 -0.19 -6.88 2.27
CA THR A 90 -0.25 -5.72 3.15
C THR A 90 -1.00 -4.55 2.52
N ALA A 91 -1.57 -3.70 3.34
CA ALA A 91 -2.06 -2.37 3.00
C ALA A 91 -2.11 -1.55 4.28
N HIS A 92 -1.81 -0.25 4.22
CA HIS A 92 -2.05 0.62 5.36
C HIS A 92 -3.50 1.07 5.41
N PHE A 93 -3.97 1.40 6.61
CA PHE A 93 -5.35 1.82 6.86
C PHE A 93 -5.46 3.16 7.59
N ASP A 94 -4.35 3.75 7.96
CA ASP A 94 -4.31 5.13 8.47
C ASP A 94 -4.34 6.14 7.33
N HIS A 95 -4.71 7.38 7.66
CA HIS A 95 -4.72 8.52 6.75
C HIS A 95 -4.66 9.84 7.54
N MET A 96 -4.58 10.97 6.83
CA MET A 96 -4.37 12.32 7.36
C MET A 96 -5.44 12.80 8.36
N GLY A 97 -6.66 12.27 8.29
CA GLY A 97 -7.72 12.58 9.22
C GLY A 97 -8.39 13.94 8.99
N LYS A 98 -8.20 14.89 9.91
CA LYS A 98 -8.85 16.20 9.87
C LYS A 98 -7.82 17.31 9.79
N GLY A 99 -7.96 18.18 8.80
CA GLY A 99 -7.10 19.34 8.60
C GLY A 99 -7.34 20.47 9.60
N LEU A 100 -6.45 21.46 9.59
CA LEU A 100 -6.46 22.58 10.54
C LEU A 100 -7.70 23.45 10.43
N SER A 101 -8.28 23.60 9.23
CA SER A 101 -9.52 24.37 8.98
C SER A 101 -10.79 23.54 9.24
N GLY A 102 -10.63 22.27 9.61
CA GLY A 102 -11.73 21.36 9.93
C GLY A 102 -12.21 20.50 8.77
N GLU A 103 -11.59 20.60 7.60
CA GLU A 103 -11.83 19.72 6.45
C GLU A 103 -11.42 18.28 6.78
N ILE A 104 -12.13 17.31 6.19
CA ILE A 104 -11.85 15.88 6.37
C ILE A 104 -11.14 15.37 5.13
N TYR A 105 -9.96 14.82 5.34
CA TYR A 105 -9.20 14.07 4.35
C TYR A 105 -9.74 12.64 4.35
N ARG A 106 -10.41 12.26 3.29
CA ARG A 106 -11.17 10.98 3.26
C ARG A 106 -10.29 9.78 2.93
N GLY A 107 -9.20 10.00 2.15
CA GLY A 107 -8.27 8.95 1.80
C GLY A 107 -8.93 7.80 1.05
N ALA A 108 -9.76 8.11 0.04
CA ALA A 108 -10.47 7.06 -0.68
C ALA A 108 -9.53 6.22 -1.53
N LEU A 109 -8.63 6.87 -2.27
CA LEU A 109 -7.58 6.19 -3.01
C LEU A 109 -6.40 5.87 -2.09
N ASP A 110 -6.00 6.81 -1.25
CA ASP A 110 -4.89 6.71 -0.31
C ASP A 110 -5.37 6.63 1.15
N ASN A 111 -5.58 5.46 1.79
CA ASN A 111 -5.48 4.14 1.16
C ASN A 111 -6.68 3.27 1.56
N ALA A 112 -7.91 3.85 1.58
CA ALA A 112 -9.10 3.05 1.79
C ALA A 112 -9.29 2.02 0.65
N SER A 113 -8.80 2.32 -0.56
CA SER A 113 -8.84 1.42 -1.71
C SER A 113 -8.03 0.14 -1.44
N GLY A 114 -6.75 0.26 -1.09
CA GLY A 114 -5.89 -0.87 -0.77
C GLY A 114 -6.33 -1.63 0.47
N ALA A 115 -6.74 -0.90 1.53
CA ALA A 115 -7.23 -1.52 2.76
C ALA A 115 -8.50 -2.35 2.52
N SER A 116 -9.48 -1.82 1.77
CA SER A 116 -10.71 -2.54 1.42
C SER A 116 -10.44 -3.73 0.52
N PHE A 117 -9.55 -3.56 -0.47
CA PHE A 117 -9.10 -4.63 -1.35
C PHE A 117 -8.47 -5.78 -0.55
N LEU A 118 -7.56 -5.46 0.38
CA LEU A 118 -6.93 -6.46 1.24
C LEU A 118 -7.95 -7.23 2.08
N LEU A 119 -8.96 -6.55 2.64
CA LEU A 119 -10.01 -7.18 3.43
C LEU A 119 -10.87 -8.13 2.58
N GLU A 120 -11.31 -7.69 1.40
CA GLU A 120 -12.10 -8.53 0.49
C GLU A 120 -11.29 -9.71 -0.02
N LEU A 121 -10.04 -9.47 -0.44
CA LEU A 121 -9.11 -10.51 -0.86
C LEU A 121 -8.89 -11.54 0.26
N SER A 122 -8.75 -11.09 1.50
CA SER A 122 -8.57 -11.98 2.65
C SER A 122 -9.78 -12.89 2.88
N SER A 123 -10.99 -12.33 2.76
CA SER A 123 -12.25 -13.08 2.86
C SER A 123 -12.37 -14.10 1.73
N PHE A 124 -12.05 -13.69 0.52
CA PHE A 124 -12.02 -14.58 -0.65
C PHE A 124 -11.05 -15.75 -0.44
N LEU A 125 -9.78 -15.45 -0.08
CA LEU A 125 -8.76 -16.48 0.15
C LEU A 125 -9.12 -17.43 1.30
N ALA A 126 -9.76 -16.93 2.36
CA ALA A 126 -10.23 -17.77 3.47
C ALA A 126 -11.36 -18.71 3.07
N SER A 127 -12.10 -18.42 1.99
CA SER A 127 -13.17 -19.27 1.46
C SER A 127 -12.63 -20.40 0.54
N LEU A 128 -11.38 -20.30 0.12
CA LEU A 128 -10.74 -21.26 -0.78
C LEU A 128 -10.20 -22.49 -0.02
N PRO A 129 -9.89 -23.59 -0.74
CA PRO A 129 -9.12 -24.69 -0.18
C PRO A 129 -7.79 -24.21 0.41
N GLN A 130 -7.28 -24.95 1.39
CA GLN A 130 -6.04 -24.63 2.08
C GLN A 130 -4.88 -24.44 1.09
N PRO A 131 -4.15 -23.28 1.12
CA PRO A 131 -3.02 -23.02 0.23
C PRO A 131 -1.82 -23.92 0.53
N SER A 132 -0.83 -23.93 -0.35
CA SER A 132 0.40 -24.71 -0.16
C SER A 132 1.32 -24.11 0.91
N ARG A 133 1.36 -22.79 1.03
CA ARG A 133 2.16 -21.99 1.98
C ARG A 133 1.26 -21.11 2.84
N ASP A 134 1.79 -20.64 3.96
CA ASP A 134 1.07 -19.64 4.78
C ASP A 134 0.85 -18.36 3.96
N ILE A 135 -0.35 -17.78 4.06
CA ILE A 135 -0.64 -16.43 3.57
C ILE A 135 -0.86 -15.55 4.81
N ILE A 136 -0.01 -14.55 4.96
CA ILE A 136 -0.04 -13.61 6.08
C ILE A 136 -0.66 -12.31 5.57
N ILE A 137 -1.70 -11.85 6.24
CA ILE A 137 -2.43 -10.63 5.89
C ILE A 137 -2.17 -9.61 6.97
N VAL A 138 -1.70 -8.42 6.59
CA VAL A 138 -1.32 -7.38 7.56
C VAL A 138 -1.94 -6.05 7.15
N SER A 139 -2.88 -5.57 7.93
CA SER A 139 -3.30 -4.18 7.86
C SER A 139 -2.31 -3.34 8.67
N LEU A 140 -1.57 -2.48 7.98
CA LEU A 140 -0.51 -1.66 8.53
C LEU A 140 -1.05 -0.32 9.03
N ASN A 141 -0.43 0.22 10.07
CA ASN A 141 -0.81 1.51 10.66
C ASN A 141 0.39 2.46 10.67
N ALA A 142 0.12 3.75 10.68
CA ALA A 142 1.12 4.81 10.71
C ALA A 142 2.10 4.77 9.52
N GLU A 143 1.61 4.44 8.34
CA GLU A 143 2.30 4.62 7.07
C GLU A 143 2.57 6.10 6.84
N GLU A 144 1.53 6.93 6.97
CA GLU A 144 1.53 8.39 6.79
C GLU A 144 2.49 9.12 7.75
N PHE A 145 2.91 8.44 8.80
CA PHE A 145 3.90 8.93 9.78
C PHE A 145 5.31 8.39 9.51
N GLY A 146 5.59 7.96 8.29
CA GLY A 146 6.90 7.49 7.85
C GLY A 146 7.09 5.99 7.98
N LEU A 147 6.12 5.20 7.54
CA LEU A 147 6.18 3.74 7.43
C LEU A 147 6.39 3.03 8.78
N LEU A 148 5.90 3.60 9.90
CA LEU A 148 6.24 3.09 11.24
C LEU A 148 5.71 1.69 11.47
N GLY A 149 4.51 1.40 10.98
CA GLY A 149 3.88 0.08 11.12
C GLY A 149 4.63 -1.01 10.38
N SER A 150 4.97 -0.79 9.12
CA SER A 150 5.72 -1.76 8.31
C SER A 150 7.17 -1.92 8.78
N LYS A 151 7.84 -0.82 9.16
CA LYS A 151 9.19 -0.87 9.75
C LYS A 151 9.23 -1.76 11.00
N ASN A 152 8.28 -1.56 11.91
CA ASN A 152 8.21 -2.37 13.10
C ASN A 152 7.85 -3.82 12.76
N PHE A 153 6.84 -4.03 11.90
CA PHE A 153 6.38 -5.38 11.56
C PHE A 153 7.48 -6.20 10.87
N ALA A 154 8.14 -5.65 9.87
CA ALA A 154 9.21 -6.33 9.15
C ALA A 154 10.40 -6.69 10.07
N LYS A 155 10.78 -5.76 10.95
CA LYS A 155 11.90 -5.95 11.89
C LYS A 155 11.61 -7.00 12.96
N GLU A 156 10.43 -6.94 13.59
CA GLU A 156 10.09 -7.78 14.73
C GLU A 156 9.65 -9.20 14.34
N ASN A 157 9.28 -9.43 13.07
CA ASN A 157 8.74 -10.71 12.61
C ASN A 157 9.67 -11.44 11.62
N LYS A 158 10.97 -11.20 11.63
CA LYS A 158 11.93 -11.81 10.69
C LYS A 158 11.88 -13.32 10.62
N ASP A 159 11.68 -13.99 11.74
CA ASP A 159 11.58 -15.45 11.78
C ASP A 159 10.30 -15.97 11.11
N LEU A 160 9.18 -15.27 11.35
CA LEU A 160 7.88 -15.56 10.71
C LEU A 160 7.93 -15.32 9.20
N LEU A 161 8.65 -14.27 8.79
CA LEU A 161 8.74 -13.78 7.42
C LEU A 161 9.91 -14.39 6.62
N LYS A 162 10.59 -15.38 7.17
CA LYS A 162 11.82 -15.91 6.54
C LYS A 162 11.62 -16.25 5.06
N ASN A 163 12.37 -15.56 4.20
CA ASN A 163 12.29 -15.64 2.73
C ASN A 163 10.88 -15.32 2.17
N ALA A 164 10.10 -14.52 2.87
CA ALA A 164 8.77 -14.12 2.42
C ALA A 164 8.82 -13.30 1.12
N THR A 165 7.76 -13.44 0.34
CA THR A 165 7.42 -12.52 -0.74
C THR A 165 6.30 -11.61 -0.24
N VAL A 166 6.40 -10.30 -0.47
CA VAL A 166 5.48 -9.28 0.06
C VAL A 166 4.82 -8.50 -1.07
N ILE A 167 3.50 -8.48 -1.10
CA ILE A 167 2.71 -7.63 -1.99
C ILE A 167 1.99 -6.61 -1.13
N ASN A 168 2.33 -5.36 -1.32
CA ASN A 168 1.66 -4.23 -0.68
C ASN A 168 0.66 -3.58 -1.65
N PHE A 169 -0.50 -3.19 -1.14
CA PHE A 169 -1.55 -2.51 -1.91
C PHE A 169 -1.68 -1.09 -1.42
N ASP A 170 -1.40 -0.16 -2.30
CA ASP A 170 -1.43 1.25 -1.96
C ASP A 170 -1.89 2.06 -3.16
N MET A 171 -2.99 2.82 -3.00
CA MET A 171 -3.60 3.64 -4.05
C MET A 171 -3.96 2.86 -5.32
N ILE A 172 -4.70 1.76 -5.17
CA ILE A 172 -5.22 0.98 -6.29
C ILE A 172 -6.64 1.41 -6.66
N GLY A 173 -6.98 1.42 -7.95
CA GLY A 173 -8.34 1.71 -8.41
C GLY A 173 -8.58 3.17 -8.80
N SER A 174 -7.59 3.91 -9.28
CA SER A 174 -7.78 5.30 -9.71
C SER A 174 -8.49 5.41 -11.05
N ASP A 175 -7.88 4.95 -12.14
CA ASP A 175 -8.45 4.97 -13.48
C ASP A 175 -7.99 3.75 -14.29
N LYS A 176 -8.90 3.21 -15.11
CA LYS A 176 -8.62 2.05 -15.99
C LYS A 176 -7.59 2.36 -17.08
N ASP A 177 -7.47 3.63 -17.48
CA ASP A 177 -6.59 4.08 -18.56
C ASP A 177 -5.17 4.45 -18.04
N ILE A 178 -4.99 4.53 -16.71
CA ILE A 178 -3.67 4.67 -16.08
C ILE A 178 -3.00 3.29 -16.01
N PRO A 179 -1.72 3.17 -16.42
CA PRO A 179 -0.99 1.90 -16.29
C PRO A 179 -0.91 1.43 -14.84
N LEU A 180 -0.95 0.12 -14.65
CA LEU A 180 -0.68 -0.47 -13.34
C LEU A 180 0.78 -0.21 -12.98
N THR A 181 1.03 0.33 -11.80
CA THR A 181 2.37 0.69 -11.35
C THR A 181 2.88 -0.33 -10.33
N PHE A 182 4.09 -0.82 -10.55
CA PHE A 182 4.83 -1.61 -9.57
C PHE A 182 5.92 -0.74 -8.96
N MET A 183 5.80 -0.40 -7.68
CA MET A 183 6.87 0.28 -6.96
C MET A 183 7.83 -0.75 -6.38
N ALA A 184 9.06 -0.71 -6.87
CA ALA A 184 10.21 -1.44 -6.34
C ALA A 184 11.12 -0.47 -5.56
N GLY A 185 12.04 -1.00 -4.75
CA GLY A 185 12.96 -0.18 -4.00
C GLY A 185 13.89 0.68 -4.87
N GLU A 186 14.40 1.77 -4.30
CA GLU A 186 15.36 2.66 -4.97
C GLU A 186 16.69 1.97 -5.30
N ASP A 187 17.07 0.92 -4.57
CA ASP A 187 18.25 0.11 -4.87
C ASP A 187 18.02 -0.79 -6.09
N THR A 188 18.36 -0.28 -7.26
CA THR A 188 18.24 -1.01 -8.53
C THR A 188 19.17 -2.22 -8.67
N CYS A 189 20.07 -2.44 -7.72
CA CYS A 189 20.90 -3.65 -7.66
C CYS A 189 20.14 -4.85 -7.06
N PHE A 190 19.02 -4.60 -6.42
CA PHE A 190 18.17 -5.67 -5.88
C PHE A 190 17.36 -6.30 -7.02
N HIS A 191 17.55 -7.60 -7.25
CA HIS A 191 16.72 -8.36 -8.19
C HIS A 191 15.47 -8.86 -7.47
N SER A 192 14.31 -8.59 -8.03
CA SER A 192 13.01 -9.02 -7.51
C SER A 192 12.39 -10.06 -8.43
N ASP A 193 12.38 -11.31 -7.98
CA ASP A 193 11.67 -12.40 -8.67
C ASP A 193 10.16 -12.14 -8.72
N LEU A 194 9.61 -11.47 -7.69
CA LEU A 194 8.20 -11.07 -7.66
C LEU A 194 7.88 -10.07 -8.77
N LEU A 195 8.72 -9.05 -8.96
CA LEU A 195 8.51 -8.04 -10.00
C LEU A 195 8.49 -8.69 -11.39
N ASP A 196 9.43 -9.59 -11.66
CA ASP A 196 9.50 -10.29 -12.94
C ASP A 196 8.23 -11.08 -13.21
N ARG A 197 7.73 -11.86 -12.23
CA ARG A 197 6.47 -12.61 -12.38
C ARG A 197 5.26 -11.69 -12.58
N LEU A 198 5.16 -10.59 -11.85
CA LEU A 198 4.07 -9.62 -12.02
C LEU A 198 4.08 -8.99 -13.42
N CYS A 199 5.26 -8.68 -13.95
CA CYS A 199 5.42 -8.17 -15.32
C CYS A 199 5.03 -9.23 -16.37
N GLU A 200 5.42 -10.50 -16.17
CA GLU A 200 5.03 -11.60 -17.05
C GLU A 200 3.50 -11.78 -17.05
N ILE A 201 2.86 -11.79 -15.89
CA ILE A 201 1.39 -11.85 -15.77
C ILE A 201 0.71 -10.68 -16.51
N CYS A 202 1.24 -9.47 -16.37
CA CYS A 202 0.72 -8.32 -17.09
C CYS A 202 0.83 -8.50 -18.61
N ASN A 203 1.98 -8.99 -19.10
CA ASN A 203 2.19 -9.26 -20.52
C ASN A 203 1.21 -10.31 -21.04
N GLU A 204 1.02 -11.43 -20.32
CA GLU A 204 0.07 -12.49 -20.69
C GLU A 204 -1.38 -11.98 -20.78
N LYS A 205 -1.74 -11.04 -19.87
CA LYS A 205 -3.09 -10.47 -19.80
C LYS A 205 -3.27 -9.23 -20.67
N ASN A 206 -2.24 -8.77 -21.37
CA ASN A 206 -2.23 -7.51 -22.12
C ASN A 206 -2.57 -6.29 -21.23
N ILE A 207 -2.08 -6.28 -20.00
CA ILE A 207 -2.22 -5.18 -19.04
C ILE A 207 -0.97 -4.31 -19.13
N THR A 208 -1.16 -3.02 -19.47
CA THR A 208 -0.05 -2.06 -19.47
C THR A 208 0.40 -1.79 -18.05
N ASN A 209 1.70 -1.89 -17.80
CA ASN A 209 2.31 -1.61 -16.51
C ASN A 209 3.54 -0.73 -16.65
N ILE A 210 3.92 -0.08 -15.56
CA ILE A 210 5.17 0.66 -15.40
C ILE A 210 5.85 0.26 -14.10
N ILE A 211 7.17 0.45 -14.06
CA ILE A 211 7.98 0.19 -12.86
C ILE A 211 8.51 1.52 -12.35
N GLU A 212 8.32 1.78 -11.07
CA GLU A 212 8.88 2.92 -10.36
C GLU A 212 9.82 2.45 -9.25
N ASN A 213 11.08 2.89 -9.30
CA ASN A 213 12.05 2.62 -8.24
C ASN A 213 11.96 3.73 -7.18
N LYS A 214 11.14 3.54 -6.17
CA LYS A 214 10.87 4.50 -5.09
C LYS A 214 10.63 3.79 -3.78
N ASP A 215 11.10 4.35 -2.68
CA ASP A 215 10.87 3.88 -1.31
C ASP A 215 9.72 4.65 -0.63
N SER A 216 8.65 4.94 -1.38
CA SER A 216 7.57 5.83 -0.95
C SER A 216 6.32 5.14 -0.44
N SER A 217 6.37 3.84 -0.14
CA SER A 217 5.29 3.08 0.48
C SER A 217 5.87 1.92 1.30
N ASP A 218 5.00 1.14 1.96
CA ASP A 218 5.37 0.12 2.96
C ASP A 218 6.33 -0.97 2.46
N HIS A 219 6.37 -1.26 1.14
CA HIS A 219 7.33 -2.23 0.57
C HIS A 219 8.79 -1.89 0.92
N ALA A 220 9.13 -0.60 1.01
CA ALA A 220 10.47 -0.14 1.33
C ALA A 220 10.97 -0.67 2.67
N SER A 221 10.09 -0.75 3.67
CA SER A 221 10.40 -1.31 4.99
C SER A 221 10.79 -2.78 4.92
N PHE A 222 10.10 -3.55 4.09
CA PHE A 222 10.39 -4.98 3.90
C PHE A 222 11.67 -5.19 3.09
N ILE A 223 11.90 -4.42 2.01
CA ILE A 223 13.13 -4.46 1.21
C ILE A 223 14.34 -4.17 2.10
N LYS A 224 14.27 -3.16 2.96
CA LYS A 224 15.33 -2.81 3.90
C LYS A 224 15.71 -3.95 4.85
N GLU A 225 14.77 -4.83 5.18
CA GLU A 225 14.99 -6.01 6.00
C GLU A 225 15.34 -7.27 5.18
N GLY A 226 15.50 -7.12 3.85
CA GLY A 226 15.97 -8.16 2.93
C GLY A 226 14.87 -9.04 2.33
N PHE A 227 13.61 -8.61 2.35
CA PHE A 227 12.49 -9.32 1.72
C PHE A 227 12.26 -8.86 0.28
N ASP A 228 11.77 -9.76 -0.57
CA ASP A 228 11.29 -9.43 -1.90
C ASP A 228 9.89 -8.81 -1.80
N ALA A 229 9.80 -7.50 -1.99
CA ALA A 229 8.59 -6.74 -1.74
C ALA A 229 8.29 -5.74 -2.85
N ILE A 230 7.03 -5.66 -3.27
CA ILE A 230 6.53 -4.74 -4.30
C ILE A 230 5.25 -4.08 -3.80
N THR A 231 5.09 -2.79 -4.06
CA THR A 231 3.79 -2.12 -3.95
C THR A 231 3.10 -2.10 -5.31
N ILE A 232 1.86 -2.53 -5.33
CA ILE A 232 0.94 -2.35 -6.47
C ILE A 232 0.18 -1.05 -6.25
N ASN A 233 0.24 -0.17 -7.26
CA ASN A 233 -0.29 1.19 -7.24
C ASN A 233 -0.82 1.56 -8.63
N ASP A 234 -1.66 2.57 -8.73
CA ASP A 234 -2.11 3.11 -10.03
C ASP A 234 -1.40 4.41 -10.43
N GLY A 235 -0.43 4.90 -9.66
CA GLY A 235 0.40 6.06 -10.01
C GLY A 235 -0.32 7.41 -10.02
N ASP A 236 -1.60 7.49 -9.66
CA ASP A 236 -2.37 8.73 -9.60
C ASP A 236 -2.17 9.47 -8.28
N VAL A 237 -1.27 10.42 -8.27
CA VAL A 237 -1.00 11.28 -7.12
C VAL A 237 -1.71 12.64 -7.18
N THR A 238 -2.67 12.81 -8.10
CA THR A 238 -3.29 14.13 -8.33
C THR A 238 -4.12 14.62 -7.15
N ARG A 239 -4.71 13.70 -6.38
CA ARG A 239 -5.58 14.00 -5.22
C ARG A 239 -5.01 13.55 -3.89
N ILE A 240 -3.81 12.92 -3.91
CA ILE A 240 -3.17 12.41 -2.70
C ILE A 240 -3.05 13.51 -1.63
N HIS A 241 -3.38 13.19 -0.40
CA HIS A 241 -3.33 14.09 0.75
C HIS A 241 -4.13 15.39 0.57
N THR A 242 -5.25 15.30 -0.13
CA THR A 242 -6.20 16.41 -0.29
C THR A 242 -7.62 15.99 0.11
N PRO A 243 -8.50 16.94 0.49
CA PRO A 243 -9.92 16.63 0.73
C PRO A 243 -10.67 16.12 -0.50
N GLU A 244 -10.05 16.23 -1.70
CA GLU A 244 -10.62 15.76 -2.97
C GLU A 244 -10.33 14.28 -3.25
N ASP A 245 -9.57 13.60 -2.40
CA ASP A 245 -9.46 12.14 -2.47
C ASP A 245 -10.75 11.49 -1.95
N LYS A 246 -11.69 11.25 -2.87
CA LYS A 246 -13.06 10.83 -2.62
C LYS A 246 -13.41 9.56 -3.39
N ILE A 247 -14.39 8.83 -2.86
CA ILE A 247 -14.84 7.55 -3.43
C ILE A 247 -15.39 7.67 -4.85
N GLU A 248 -15.89 8.84 -5.24
CA GLU A 248 -16.43 9.11 -6.58
C GLU A 248 -15.37 8.96 -7.69
N TYR A 249 -14.09 8.99 -7.31
CA TYR A 249 -12.95 8.83 -8.23
C TYR A 249 -12.37 7.41 -8.24
N ILE A 250 -12.94 6.50 -7.48
CA ILE A 250 -12.51 5.09 -7.50
C ILE A 250 -13.17 4.36 -8.66
N SER A 251 -12.36 3.70 -9.47
CA SER A 251 -12.76 2.92 -10.64
C SER A 251 -12.83 1.42 -10.30
N PRO A 252 -14.02 0.80 -10.26
CA PRO A 252 -14.13 -0.64 -10.09
C PRO A 252 -13.34 -1.44 -11.14
N THR A 253 -13.31 -0.96 -12.39
CA THR A 253 -12.56 -1.63 -13.47
C THR A 253 -11.05 -1.61 -13.23
N ALA A 254 -10.51 -0.55 -12.63
CA ALA A 254 -9.10 -0.50 -12.25
C ALA A 254 -8.80 -1.46 -11.09
N ILE A 255 -9.72 -1.58 -10.11
CA ILE A 255 -9.61 -2.57 -9.03
C ILE A 255 -9.66 -3.99 -9.59
N ASP A 256 -10.58 -4.30 -10.52
CA ASP A 256 -10.68 -5.62 -11.18
C ASP A 256 -9.39 -5.96 -11.95
N ARG A 257 -8.77 -4.97 -12.59
CA ARG A 257 -7.47 -5.13 -13.25
C ARG A 257 -6.39 -5.53 -12.24
N SER A 258 -6.28 -4.84 -11.12
CA SER A 258 -5.33 -5.15 -10.06
C SER A 258 -5.60 -6.54 -9.47
N PHE A 259 -6.87 -6.87 -9.21
CA PHE A 259 -7.27 -8.20 -8.75
C PHE A 259 -6.84 -9.30 -9.72
N SER A 260 -7.04 -9.09 -11.03
CA SER A 260 -6.67 -10.08 -12.05
C SER A 260 -5.17 -10.42 -12.04
N VAL A 261 -4.30 -9.44 -11.80
CA VAL A 261 -2.83 -9.64 -11.71
C VAL A 261 -2.47 -10.31 -10.39
N VAL A 262 -2.95 -9.75 -9.28
CA VAL A 262 -2.69 -10.24 -7.92
C VAL A 262 -3.16 -11.67 -7.74
N TRP A 263 -4.36 -11.99 -8.21
CA TRP A 263 -4.90 -13.34 -8.13
C TRP A 263 -4.07 -14.36 -8.90
N SER A 264 -3.57 -14.00 -10.10
CA SER A 264 -2.68 -14.90 -10.84
C SER A 264 -1.41 -15.21 -10.06
N GLU A 265 -0.72 -14.20 -9.50
CA GLU A 265 0.47 -14.41 -8.68
C GLU A 265 0.16 -15.25 -7.43
N ILE A 266 -0.93 -14.95 -6.72
CA ILE A 266 -1.32 -15.74 -5.53
C ILE A 266 -1.64 -17.17 -5.92
N PHE A 267 -2.37 -17.38 -7.02
CA PHE A 267 -2.73 -18.71 -7.49
C PHE A 267 -1.48 -19.52 -7.81
N ASP A 268 -0.57 -18.97 -8.57
CA ASP A 268 0.65 -19.66 -9.00
C ASP A 268 1.59 -19.94 -7.83
N SER A 269 1.73 -18.99 -6.91
CA SER A 269 2.64 -19.10 -5.78
C SER A 269 2.11 -19.98 -4.63
N ALA A 270 0.79 -19.99 -4.39
CA ALA A 270 0.21 -20.61 -3.21
C ALA A 270 -0.78 -21.76 -3.49
N TYR A 271 -1.28 -21.91 -4.72
CA TYR A 271 -2.32 -22.89 -5.05
C TYR A 271 -1.97 -23.83 -6.21
N SER A 272 -1.13 -23.43 -7.16
CA SER A 272 -0.83 -24.21 -8.38
C SER A 272 -0.19 -25.58 -8.09
N SER A 273 0.69 -25.65 -7.07
CA SER A 273 1.32 -26.89 -6.64
C SER A 273 0.36 -27.87 -5.94
N SER A 274 -0.80 -27.36 -5.53
CA SER A 274 -1.90 -28.20 -5.06
C SER A 274 -2.67 -28.64 -6.30
N GLY A 275 -2.38 -29.74 -6.93
CA GLY A 275 -3.24 -30.34 -7.97
C GLY A 275 -4.72 -30.52 -7.56
N LEU A 276 -5.12 -29.87 -6.48
CA LEU A 276 -6.38 -29.95 -5.77
C LEU A 276 -7.46 -28.99 -6.28
N PHE A 277 -7.14 -27.93 -7.05
CA PHE A 277 -8.19 -27.17 -7.72
C PHE A 277 -8.93 -27.98 -8.77
N LEU A 278 -8.24 -28.96 -9.34
CA LEU A 278 -8.84 -30.00 -10.22
C LEU A 278 -9.37 -31.21 -9.42
N LEU A 279 -9.04 -31.33 -8.13
CA LEU A 279 -9.32 -32.45 -7.26
C LEU A 279 -10.07 -32.09 -5.97
N ASP A 280 -10.71 -30.91 -5.89
CA ASP A 280 -11.81 -30.81 -4.94
C ASP A 280 -12.74 -31.98 -5.22
N SER A 281 -12.86 -32.91 -4.26
CA SER A 281 -13.62 -34.15 -4.42
C SER A 281 -15.03 -33.89 -4.95
N LYS A 282 -15.63 -32.73 -4.64
CA LYS A 282 -16.94 -32.33 -5.15
C LYS A 282 -16.90 -31.90 -6.62
N VAL A 283 -15.86 -31.17 -7.06
CA VAL A 283 -15.68 -30.77 -8.47
C VAL A 283 -15.32 -31.98 -9.30
N LEU A 284 -14.43 -32.85 -8.79
CA LEU A 284 -14.09 -34.11 -9.46
C LEU A 284 -15.30 -35.03 -9.59
N ILE A 285 -16.11 -35.18 -8.52
CA ILE A 285 -17.35 -35.95 -8.56
C ILE A 285 -18.34 -35.35 -9.57
N LEU A 286 -18.50 -34.04 -9.62
CA LEU A 286 -19.34 -33.34 -10.59
C LEU A 286 -18.85 -33.55 -12.02
N LEU A 287 -17.54 -33.48 -12.26
CA LEU A 287 -16.96 -33.75 -13.59
C LEU A 287 -17.11 -35.21 -13.99
N ILE A 288 -16.90 -36.15 -13.09
CA ILE A 288 -17.11 -37.59 -13.33
C ILE A 288 -18.59 -37.85 -13.62
N LEU A 289 -19.51 -37.30 -12.82
CA LEU A 289 -20.96 -37.45 -13.06
C LEU A 289 -21.39 -36.83 -14.40
N SER A 290 -20.88 -35.66 -14.76
CA SER A 290 -21.17 -35.03 -16.05
C SER A 290 -20.63 -35.86 -17.23
N ALA A 291 -19.41 -36.39 -17.11
CA ALA A 291 -18.83 -37.29 -18.12
C ALA A 291 -19.60 -38.58 -18.26
N LEU A 292 -20.05 -39.20 -17.16
CA LEU A 292 -20.91 -40.39 -17.16
C LEU A 292 -22.28 -40.12 -17.80
N ILE A 293 -22.89 -38.98 -17.51
CA ILE A 293 -24.17 -38.56 -18.15
C ILE A 293 -23.97 -38.38 -19.65
N CYS A 294 -22.91 -37.72 -20.10
CA CYS A 294 -22.58 -37.57 -21.53
C CYS A 294 -22.34 -38.93 -22.21
N LEU A 295 -21.66 -39.86 -21.52
CA LEU A 295 -21.41 -41.21 -22.06
C LEU A 295 -22.73 -42.00 -22.20
N ILE A 296 -23.61 -41.94 -21.19
CA ILE A 296 -24.92 -42.62 -21.21
C ILE A 296 -25.79 -42.06 -22.34
N LEU A 297 -25.80 -40.72 -22.51
CA LEU A 297 -26.56 -40.08 -23.59
C LEU A 297 -26.02 -40.49 -24.97
N LYS A 298 -24.71 -40.60 -25.13
CA LYS A 298 -24.08 -41.03 -26.38
C LYS A 298 -24.30 -42.53 -26.68
N LEU A 299 -24.50 -43.38 -25.66
CA LEU A 299 -24.83 -44.79 -25.85
C LEU A 299 -26.31 -45.06 -26.13
N ARG A 300 -27.18 -44.04 -25.94
CA ARG A 300 -28.63 -44.10 -26.22
C ARG A 300 -29.03 -43.43 -27.53
N SER A 301 -28.09 -42.74 -28.18
CA SER A 301 -28.23 -42.19 -29.53
C SER A 301 -27.66 -43.15 -30.57
#